data_a3b9b39429bf11434c77aea160c7e460
#
_entry.id   a3b9b39429bf11434c77aea160c7e460
#
_cell.length_a   1.000
_cell.length_b   1.000
_cell.length_c   1.000
_cell.angle_alpha   90.00
_cell.angle_beta   90.00
_cell.angle_gamma   90.00
#
_symmetry.space_group_name_H-M   'P 1'
#
loop_
_entity.id
_entity.type
_entity.pdbx_description
1 polymer ?
#
loop_
_entity_poly.entity_id
_entity_poly.type
_entity_poly.pdbx_seq_one_letter_code
_entity_poly.pdbx_strand_id
1 'polypeptide(L)'
;IKQLQVVGEQVGVPVFERGTQNPVDTALEALSYAKDHGHDYVFLDTAGRLHVDEALMQELQNIKSTVHPHEILLVIDAMTGQDAVNVAKSFNETLGIDGVILTKLDGDTRGGAALSVRAVTGKPIKFVGTGEKLGDLETFHPDRMASRILGMGDVLSFIERAEQSLDEKKAAELEKKLAKNKFDLNDLLDQFDQIARMGSLKDTIKMIPGIGSKIKDEDIDENAFDRFRSIIYSMTKEERAHPDII
;
A
#
# COMPACT_ATOMS: atom_id res chain seq x y z
N ILE A 1 -17.24 3.24 12.06
CA ILE A 1 -17.53 1.91 12.63
C ILE A 1 -17.79 0.90 11.51
N LYS A 2 -18.82 1.07 10.64
CA LYS A 2 -19.15 0.08 9.59
C LYS A 2 -17.98 -0.23 8.64
N GLN A 3 -17.22 0.76 8.21
CA GLN A 3 -16.04 0.54 7.36
C GLN A 3 -14.98 -0.29 8.07
N LEU A 4 -14.70 0.00 9.35
CA LEU A 4 -13.74 -0.75 10.14
C LEU A 4 -14.19 -2.21 10.32
N GLN A 5 -15.48 -2.46 10.53
CA GLN A 5 -16.05 -3.82 10.62
C GLN A 5 -15.83 -4.60 9.33
N VAL A 6 -16.11 -4.00 8.16
CA VAL A 6 -15.87 -4.65 6.86
C VAL A 6 -14.39 -5.00 6.66
N VAL A 7 -13.49 -4.07 7.00
CA VAL A 7 -12.04 -4.32 6.89
C VAL A 7 -11.62 -5.41 7.88
N GLY A 8 -12.10 -5.36 9.12
CA GLY A 8 -11.82 -6.39 10.13
C GLY A 8 -12.24 -7.80 9.67
N GLU A 9 -13.44 -7.93 9.09
CA GLU A 9 -13.91 -9.20 8.50
C GLU A 9 -12.99 -9.67 7.36
N GLN A 10 -12.56 -8.76 6.48
CA GLN A 10 -11.68 -9.12 5.35
C GLN A 10 -10.31 -9.64 5.80
N VAL A 11 -9.75 -9.09 6.89
CA VAL A 11 -8.44 -9.50 7.43
C VAL A 11 -8.55 -10.54 8.55
N GLY A 12 -9.75 -10.93 8.94
CA GLY A 12 -9.99 -11.90 10.01
C GLY A 12 -9.64 -11.37 11.41
N VAL A 13 -9.74 -10.05 11.63
CA VAL A 13 -9.45 -9.39 12.91
C VAL A 13 -10.76 -8.92 13.55
N PRO A 14 -11.05 -9.26 14.81
CA PRO A 14 -12.26 -8.82 15.50
C PRO A 14 -12.24 -7.30 15.70
N VAL A 15 -13.40 -6.67 15.50
CA VAL A 15 -13.61 -5.24 15.73
C VAL A 15 -14.48 -5.07 16.97
N PHE A 16 -13.94 -4.38 17.98
CA PHE A 16 -14.66 -4.01 19.20
C PHE A 16 -15.23 -2.60 19.05
N GLU A 17 -16.52 -2.44 19.32
CA GLU A 17 -17.19 -1.14 19.23
C GLU A 17 -18.32 -1.02 20.25
N ARG A 18 -18.68 0.21 20.64
CA ARG A 18 -19.76 0.54 21.59
C ARG A 18 -20.65 1.69 21.10
N GLY A 19 -20.76 1.86 19.80
CA GLY A 19 -21.60 2.89 19.20
C GLY A 19 -21.20 4.31 19.60
N THR A 20 -22.05 5.01 20.34
CA THR A 20 -21.87 6.40 20.76
C THR A 20 -21.37 6.56 22.19
N GLN A 21 -20.88 5.50 22.82
CA GLN A 21 -20.29 5.54 24.17
C GLN A 21 -19.06 6.46 24.19
N ASN A 22 -18.72 6.95 25.40
CA ASN A 22 -17.51 7.74 25.59
C ASN A 22 -16.26 7.01 25.04
N PRO A 23 -15.44 7.66 24.21
CA PRO A 23 -14.26 7.03 23.60
C PRO A 23 -13.25 6.47 24.60
N VAL A 24 -13.05 7.14 25.75
CA VAL A 24 -12.12 6.68 26.79
C VAL A 24 -12.61 5.39 27.42
N ASP A 25 -13.90 5.31 27.75
CA ASP A 25 -14.51 4.11 28.33
C ASP A 25 -14.48 2.96 27.34
N THR A 26 -14.80 3.23 26.07
CA THR A 26 -14.71 2.26 24.99
C THR A 26 -13.29 1.70 24.83
N ALA A 27 -12.26 2.55 24.90
CA ALA A 27 -10.87 2.13 24.81
C ALA A 27 -10.45 1.24 25.98
N LEU A 28 -10.88 1.56 27.21
CA LEU A 28 -10.62 0.73 28.40
C LEU A 28 -11.30 -0.64 28.31
N GLU A 29 -12.56 -0.68 27.88
CA GLU A 29 -13.30 -1.92 27.67
C GLU A 29 -12.65 -2.77 26.56
N ALA A 30 -12.19 -2.13 25.46
CA ALA A 30 -11.48 -2.82 24.38
C ALA A 30 -10.18 -3.47 24.87
N LEU A 31 -9.40 -2.78 25.72
CA LEU A 31 -8.19 -3.35 26.32
C LEU A 31 -8.49 -4.53 27.24
N SER A 32 -9.57 -4.46 28.03
CA SER A 32 -10.01 -5.58 28.88
C SER A 32 -10.42 -6.76 28.00
N TYR A 33 -11.25 -6.52 27.00
CA TYR A 33 -11.69 -7.52 26.05
C TYR A 33 -10.50 -8.23 25.37
N ALA A 34 -9.51 -7.45 24.92
CA ALA A 34 -8.33 -8.01 24.29
C ALA A 34 -7.53 -8.92 25.22
N LYS A 35 -7.35 -8.54 26.47
CA LYS A 35 -6.70 -9.38 27.49
C LYS A 35 -7.46 -10.69 27.75
N ASP A 36 -8.76 -10.60 27.90
CA ASP A 36 -9.63 -11.75 28.17
C ASP A 36 -9.66 -12.77 27.02
N HIS A 37 -9.43 -12.29 25.78
CA HIS A 37 -9.43 -13.10 24.55
C HIS A 37 -8.03 -13.45 24.03
N GLY A 38 -6.96 -13.05 24.75
CA GLY A 38 -5.59 -13.40 24.40
C GLY A 38 -5.05 -12.70 23.14
N HIS A 39 -5.49 -11.46 22.89
CA HIS A 39 -4.98 -10.66 21.78
C HIS A 39 -3.66 -9.97 22.16
N ASP A 40 -2.65 -10.10 21.33
CA ASP A 40 -1.32 -9.51 21.54
C ASP A 40 -1.27 -8.02 21.16
N TYR A 41 -2.12 -7.58 20.24
CA TYR A 41 -2.16 -6.21 19.71
C TYR A 41 -3.56 -5.63 19.78
N VAL A 42 -3.65 -4.35 20.11
CA VAL A 42 -4.88 -3.56 20.06
C VAL A 42 -4.62 -2.29 19.29
N PHE A 43 -5.39 -2.06 18.24
CA PHE A 43 -5.38 -0.84 17.44
C PHE A 43 -6.59 0.00 17.84
N LEU A 44 -6.35 1.21 18.33
CA LEU A 44 -7.39 2.18 18.65
C LEU A 44 -7.56 3.13 17.46
N ASP A 45 -8.61 2.90 16.66
CA ASP A 45 -8.96 3.79 15.56
C ASP A 45 -9.79 4.95 16.08
N THR A 46 -9.20 6.15 16.03
CA THR A 46 -9.82 7.37 16.55
C THR A 46 -10.49 8.18 15.44
N ALA A 47 -11.43 9.06 15.82
CA ALA A 47 -12.12 9.88 14.85
C ALA A 47 -11.16 10.78 14.07
N GLY A 48 -11.15 10.64 12.73
CA GLY A 48 -10.48 11.57 11.84
C GLY A 48 -11.35 12.80 11.60
N ARG A 49 -10.77 13.99 11.77
CA ARG A 49 -11.41 15.26 11.38
C ARG A 49 -10.47 16.04 10.47
N LEU A 50 -11.06 16.78 9.54
CA LEU A 50 -10.32 17.62 8.57
C LEU A 50 -9.60 18.79 9.24
N HIS A 51 -10.09 19.22 10.40
CA HIS A 51 -9.50 20.31 11.16
C HIS A 51 -9.15 19.87 12.59
N VAL A 52 -8.01 20.31 13.05
CA VAL A 52 -7.56 20.12 14.43
C VAL A 52 -8.36 21.07 15.30
N ASP A 53 -9.34 20.56 16.05
CA ASP A 53 -10.09 21.32 17.04
C ASP A 53 -9.66 20.95 18.49
N GLU A 54 -9.88 21.88 19.42
CA GLU A 54 -9.49 21.68 20.83
C GLU A 54 -10.22 20.48 21.46
N ALA A 55 -11.48 20.24 21.10
CA ALA A 55 -12.27 19.15 21.66
C ALA A 55 -11.69 17.79 21.26
N LEU A 56 -11.31 17.63 19.98
CA LEU A 56 -10.64 16.42 19.49
C LEU A 56 -9.30 16.21 20.21
N MET A 57 -8.49 17.26 20.31
CA MET A 57 -7.19 17.16 20.99
C MET A 57 -7.32 16.80 22.46
N GLN A 58 -8.31 17.34 23.14
CA GLN A 58 -8.59 16.98 24.53
C GLN A 58 -9.05 15.53 24.66
N GLU A 59 -9.92 15.06 23.76
CA GLU A 59 -10.35 13.66 23.73
C GLU A 59 -9.16 12.72 23.57
N LEU A 60 -8.28 12.98 22.58
CA LEU A 60 -7.09 12.18 22.34
C LEU A 60 -6.09 12.21 23.50
N GLN A 61 -5.92 13.36 24.18
CA GLN A 61 -5.11 13.45 25.39
C GLN A 61 -5.70 12.62 26.53
N ASN A 62 -7.02 12.61 26.71
CA ASN A 62 -7.70 11.81 27.71
C ASN A 62 -7.54 10.31 27.43
N ILE A 63 -7.71 9.88 26.16
CA ILE A 63 -7.44 8.50 25.76
C ILE A 63 -5.98 8.15 26.07
N LYS A 64 -5.02 8.95 25.59
CA LYS A 64 -3.59 8.71 25.80
C LYS A 64 -3.24 8.56 27.27
N SER A 65 -3.71 9.48 28.11
CA SER A 65 -3.41 9.48 29.55
C SER A 65 -4.04 8.31 30.31
N THR A 66 -5.13 7.74 29.77
CA THR A 66 -5.87 6.65 30.40
C THR A 66 -5.36 5.27 29.94
N VAL A 67 -5.12 5.09 28.65
CA VAL A 67 -4.75 3.77 28.11
C VAL A 67 -3.24 3.57 27.98
N HIS A 68 -2.46 4.64 28.06
CA HIS A 68 -0.99 4.62 27.92
C HIS A 68 -0.52 3.80 26.71
N PRO A 69 -0.87 4.20 25.48
CA PRO A 69 -0.52 3.45 24.30
C PRO A 69 1.00 3.32 24.14
N HIS A 70 1.46 2.18 23.63
CA HIS A 70 2.89 1.98 23.36
C HIS A 70 3.35 2.83 22.17
N GLU A 71 2.44 3.15 21.26
CA GLU A 71 2.74 3.87 20.04
C GLU A 71 1.55 4.70 19.57
N ILE A 72 1.84 5.94 19.14
CA ILE A 72 0.87 6.86 18.55
C ILE A 72 1.32 7.14 17.11
N LEU A 73 0.54 6.67 16.15
CA LEU A 73 0.79 6.86 14.74
C LEU A 73 -0.18 7.89 14.15
N LEU A 74 0.36 8.93 13.55
CA LEU A 74 -0.43 9.93 12.86
C LEU A 74 -0.55 9.57 11.38
N VAL A 75 -1.79 9.43 10.90
CA VAL A 75 -2.09 9.17 9.48
C VAL A 75 -2.34 10.48 8.76
N ILE A 76 -1.59 10.74 7.70
CA ILE A 76 -1.63 12.00 6.92
C ILE A 76 -1.75 11.68 5.43
N ASP A 77 -2.57 12.47 4.75
CA ASP A 77 -2.67 12.46 3.28
C ASP A 77 -1.51 13.27 2.68
N ALA A 78 -0.63 12.61 1.93
CA ALA A 78 0.55 13.26 1.32
C ALA A 78 0.17 14.34 0.28
N MET A 79 -1.03 14.28 -0.28
CA MET A 79 -1.49 15.25 -1.28
C MET A 79 -1.97 16.58 -0.69
N THR A 80 -2.20 16.66 0.62
CA THR A 80 -2.66 17.92 1.27
C THR A 80 -1.57 18.98 1.43
N GLY A 81 -0.34 18.66 1.04
CA GLY A 81 0.76 19.63 0.98
C GLY A 81 1.08 20.27 2.33
N GLN A 82 1.07 21.60 2.42
CA GLN A 82 1.44 22.34 3.63
C GLN A 82 0.49 22.07 4.81
N ASP A 83 -0.77 21.76 4.56
CA ASP A 83 -1.72 21.44 5.63
C ASP A 83 -1.33 20.15 6.37
N ALA A 84 -0.80 19.15 5.66
CA ALA A 84 -0.24 17.96 6.28
C ALA A 84 0.85 18.29 7.29
N VAL A 85 1.72 19.24 6.97
CA VAL A 85 2.83 19.67 7.84
C VAL A 85 2.32 20.38 9.09
N ASN A 86 1.33 21.27 8.91
CA ASN A 86 0.72 22.00 10.02
C ASN A 86 -0.02 21.07 11.00
N VAL A 87 -0.78 20.12 10.46
CA VAL A 87 -1.47 19.08 11.23
C VAL A 87 -0.44 18.23 11.99
N ALA A 88 0.61 17.75 11.32
CA ALA A 88 1.64 16.94 11.94
C ALA A 88 2.34 17.67 13.09
N LYS A 89 2.64 18.94 12.91
CA LYS A 89 3.24 19.79 13.95
C LYS A 89 2.32 19.87 15.17
N SER A 90 1.06 20.22 14.96
CA SER A 90 0.08 20.39 16.05
C SER A 90 -0.13 19.09 16.83
N PHE A 91 -0.30 17.94 16.15
CA PHE A 91 -0.43 16.65 16.79
C PHE A 91 0.82 16.24 17.56
N ASN A 92 2.02 16.51 17.01
CA ASN A 92 3.26 16.19 17.70
C ASN A 92 3.48 17.06 18.95
N GLU A 93 3.15 18.35 18.91
CA GLU A 93 3.27 19.28 20.05
C GLU A 93 2.27 18.92 21.16
N THR A 94 1.05 18.50 20.81
CA THR A 94 -0.02 18.24 21.77
C THR A 94 0.00 16.82 22.32
N LEU A 95 0.20 15.83 21.45
CA LEU A 95 0.13 14.42 21.84
C LEU A 95 1.49 13.74 21.94
N GLY A 96 2.52 14.26 21.24
CA GLY A 96 3.80 13.58 21.16
C GLY A 96 3.66 12.28 20.41
N ILE A 97 3.50 12.36 19.08
CA ILE A 97 3.40 11.19 18.20
C ILE A 97 4.71 10.41 18.15
N ASP A 98 4.66 9.12 17.85
CA ASP A 98 5.84 8.25 17.75
C ASP A 98 6.24 7.97 16.30
N GLY A 99 5.31 8.13 15.36
CA GLY A 99 5.55 7.94 13.94
C GLY A 99 4.43 8.48 13.07
N VAL A 100 4.67 8.48 11.78
CA VAL A 100 3.73 8.96 10.76
C VAL A 100 3.50 7.87 9.71
N ILE A 101 2.24 7.77 9.27
CA ILE A 101 1.83 7.00 8.10
C ILE A 101 1.41 8.00 7.03
N LEU A 102 2.04 7.95 5.87
CA LEU A 102 1.67 8.78 4.72
C LEU A 102 0.79 7.99 3.77
N THR A 103 -0.42 8.48 3.52
CA THR A 103 -1.33 7.91 2.53
C THR A 103 -1.27 8.67 1.20
N LYS A 104 -1.77 8.05 0.13
CA LYS A 104 -1.82 8.60 -1.24
C LYS A 104 -0.45 9.03 -1.78
N LEU A 105 0.59 8.27 -1.43
CA LEU A 105 1.94 8.57 -1.89
C LEU A 105 2.13 8.30 -3.40
N ASP A 106 1.24 7.51 -4.01
CA ASP A 106 1.11 7.32 -5.45
C ASP A 106 0.84 8.64 -6.21
N GLY A 107 0.10 9.57 -5.59
CA GLY A 107 -0.16 10.91 -6.12
C GLY A 107 0.94 11.94 -5.87
N ASP A 108 1.81 11.72 -4.87
CA ASP A 108 2.93 12.62 -4.55
C ASP A 108 4.21 12.20 -5.28
N THR A 109 4.32 12.60 -6.54
CA THR A 109 5.47 12.26 -7.40
C THR A 109 6.81 12.80 -6.90
N ARG A 110 6.82 13.82 -6.04
CA ARG A 110 8.02 14.51 -5.54
C ARG A 110 8.37 14.19 -4.09
N GLY A 111 7.51 13.50 -3.34
CA GLY A 111 7.74 13.15 -1.94
C GLY A 111 7.91 14.35 -1.00
N GLY A 112 7.40 15.53 -1.38
CA GLY A 112 7.58 16.77 -0.64
C GLY A 112 6.96 16.73 0.75
N ALA A 113 5.81 16.09 0.90
CA ALA A 113 5.14 15.90 2.18
C ALA A 113 6.01 15.09 3.14
N ALA A 114 6.64 14.01 2.69
CA ALA A 114 7.50 13.15 3.51
C ALA A 114 8.67 13.93 4.11
N LEU A 115 9.38 14.71 3.28
CA LEU A 115 10.51 15.52 3.74
C LEU A 115 10.08 16.60 4.74
N SER A 116 8.99 17.32 4.42
CA SER A 116 8.52 18.44 5.25
C SER A 116 7.98 17.96 6.59
N VAL A 117 7.19 16.90 6.62
CA VAL A 117 6.66 16.31 7.86
C VAL A 117 7.80 15.79 8.74
N ARG A 118 8.78 15.08 8.16
CA ARG A 118 9.95 14.61 8.89
C ARG A 118 10.78 15.77 9.48
N ALA A 119 11.01 16.83 8.70
CA ALA A 119 11.79 17.98 9.12
C ALA A 119 11.12 18.73 10.28
N VAL A 120 9.77 18.90 10.23
CA VAL A 120 9.04 19.68 11.24
C VAL A 120 8.78 18.88 12.53
N THR A 121 8.46 17.59 12.42
CA THR A 121 8.13 16.77 13.59
C THR A 121 9.34 16.08 14.22
N GLY A 122 10.40 15.85 13.46
CA GLY A 122 11.52 15.00 13.86
C GLY A 122 11.16 13.51 13.98
N LYS A 123 9.90 13.12 13.68
CA LYS A 123 9.40 11.75 13.86
C LYS A 123 9.58 10.91 12.61
N PRO A 124 9.83 9.60 12.74
CA PRO A 124 9.99 8.74 11.59
C PRO A 124 8.67 8.58 10.83
N ILE A 125 8.75 8.49 9.50
CA ILE A 125 7.69 7.91 8.70
C ILE A 125 7.88 6.40 8.81
N LYS A 126 6.85 5.66 9.19
CA LYS A 126 6.92 4.22 9.40
C LYS A 126 6.32 3.44 8.24
N PHE A 127 5.18 3.91 7.75
CA PHE A 127 4.46 3.26 6.67
C PHE A 127 4.00 4.26 5.63
N VAL A 128 3.75 3.76 4.43
CA VAL A 128 3.19 4.52 3.31
C VAL A 128 2.07 3.72 2.64
N GLY A 129 0.99 4.40 2.31
CA GLY A 129 -0.09 3.88 1.48
C GLY A 129 0.11 4.32 0.05
N THR A 130 0.20 3.36 -0.86
CA THR A 130 0.43 3.56 -2.29
C THR A 130 -0.79 3.23 -3.15
N GLY A 131 -1.93 2.92 -2.51
CA GLY A 131 -3.18 2.58 -3.17
C GLY A 131 -4.30 2.33 -2.17
N GLU A 132 -5.40 1.70 -2.63
CA GLU A 132 -6.61 1.49 -1.84
C GLU A 132 -6.77 0.04 -1.32
N LYS A 133 -5.92 -0.87 -1.75
CA LYS A 133 -5.99 -2.28 -1.34
C LYS A 133 -5.24 -2.52 -0.04
N LEU A 134 -5.61 -3.58 0.68
CA LEU A 134 -4.93 -3.97 1.91
C LEU A 134 -3.43 -4.22 1.74
N GLY A 135 -3.01 -4.70 0.58
CA GLY A 135 -1.60 -4.93 0.24
C GLY A 135 -0.84 -3.67 -0.18
N ASP A 136 -1.51 -2.51 -0.31
CA ASP A 136 -0.88 -1.25 -0.73
C ASP A 136 -0.33 -0.44 0.46
N LEU A 137 -0.28 -1.03 1.67
CA LEU A 137 0.41 -0.48 2.83
C LEU A 137 1.81 -1.09 2.93
N GLU A 138 2.82 -0.26 2.76
CA GLU A 138 4.21 -0.67 2.73
C GLU A 138 5.02 -0.03 3.87
N THR A 139 6.10 -0.68 4.31
CA THR A 139 7.08 -0.05 5.20
C THR A 139 7.79 1.09 4.46
N PHE A 140 8.00 2.21 5.14
CA PHE A 140 8.72 3.34 4.55
C PHE A 140 10.22 3.06 4.46
N HIS A 141 10.78 3.17 3.26
CA HIS A 141 12.21 3.04 2.97
C HIS A 141 12.79 4.40 2.54
N PRO A 142 13.55 5.09 3.41
CA PRO A 142 14.09 6.43 3.11
C PRO A 142 14.95 6.47 1.84
N ASP A 143 15.76 5.44 1.61
CA ASP A 143 16.66 5.38 0.46
C ASP A 143 15.89 5.28 -0.87
N ARG A 144 14.79 4.51 -0.89
CA ARG A 144 13.91 4.40 -2.05
C ARG A 144 13.20 5.73 -2.33
N MET A 145 12.72 6.38 -1.26
CA MET A 145 12.09 7.69 -1.39
C MET A 145 13.09 8.73 -1.92
N ALA A 146 14.32 8.75 -1.41
CA ALA A 146 15.37 9.63 -1.91
C ALA A 146 15.67 9.39 -3.40
N SER A 147 15.80 8.13 -3.81
CA SER A 147 16.01 7.75 -5.22
C SER A 147 14.85 8.20 -6.11
N ARG A 148 13.60 8.07 -5.63
CA ARG A 148 12.40 8.52 -6.33
C ARG A 148 12.38 10.04 -6.50
N ILE A 149 12.68 10.80 -5.43
CA ILE A 149 12.76 12.26 -5.46
C ILE A 149 13.82 12.75 -6.45
N LEU A 150 14.96 12.06 -6.51
CA LEU A 150 16.08 12.37 -7.43
C LEU A 150 15.81 11.91 -8.87
N GLY A 151 14.67 11.29 -9.16
CA GLY A 151 14.34 10.79 -10.49
C GLY A 151 15.14 9.57 -10.93
N MET A 152 15.79 8.87 -9.99
CA MET A 152 16.59 7.67 -10.26
C MET A 152 15.73 6.39 -10.38
N GLY A 153 14.42 6.49 -10.16
CA GLY A 153 13.50 5.36 -10.13
C GLY A 153 13.60 4.54 -8.83
N ASP A 154 12.68 3.61 -8.66
CA ASP A 154 12.67 2.66 -7.53
C ASP A 154 12.99 1.25 -8.02
N VAL A 155 14.26 1.03 -8.37
CA VAL A 155 14.77 -0.25 -8.91
C VAL A 155 14.60 -1.38 -7.88
N LEU A 156 14.78 -1.09 -6.59
CA LEU A 156 14.72 -2.11 -5.54
C LEU A 156 13.28 -2.61 -5.35
N SER A 157 12.30 -1.71 -5.32
CA SER A 157 10.89 -2.11 -5.26
C SER A 157 10.47 -2.90 -6.51
N PHE A 158 11.01 -2.55 -7.68
CA PHE A 158 10.78 -3.32 -8.90
C PHE A 158 11.35 -4.74 -8.80
N ILE A 159 12.59 -4.87 -8.31
CA ILE A 159 13.23 -6.18 -8.11
C ILE A 159 12.44 -7.03 -7.10
N GLU A 160 12.05 -6.46 -5.95
CA GLU A 160 11.27 -7.18 -4.93
C GLU A 160 9.90 -7.64 -5.44
N ARG A 161 9.18 -6.81 -6.19
CA ARG A 161 7.92 -7.20 -6.81
C ARG A 161 8.12 -8.28 -7.88
N ALA A 162 9.19 -8.18 -8.64
CA ALA A 162 9.56 -9.21 -9.59
C ALA A 162 9.88 -10.54 -8.89
N GLU A 163 10.66 -10.51 -7.80
CA GLU A 163 10.98 -11.70 -6.99
C GLU A 163 9.74 -12.31 -6.35
N GLN A 164 8.83 -11.51 -5.80
CA GLN A 164 7.58 -12.00 -5.21
C GLN A 164 6.62 -12.61 -6.25
N SER A 165 6.70 -12.18 -7.50
CA SER A 165 5.86 -12.68 -8.60
C SER A 165 6.47 -13.88 -9.32
N LEU A 166 7.78 -14.14 -9.14
CA LEU A 166 8.50 -15.24 -9.76
C LEU A 166 8.22 -16.55 -9.02
N ASP A 167 7.49 -17.44 -9.67
CA ASP A 167 7.45 -18.86 -9.30
C ASP A 167 8.70 -19.53 -9.89
N GLU A 168 9.72 -19.77 -9.05
CA GLU A 168 10.99 -20.36 -9.47
C GLU A 168 10.82 -21.67 -10.26
N LYS A 169 9.79 -22.47 -9.93
CA LYS A 169 9.50 -23.71 -10.65
C LYS A 169 9.00 -23.44 -12.06
N LYS A 170 8.11 -22.46 -12.20
CA LYS A 170 7.58 -22.05 -13.50
C LYS A 170 8.66 -21.40 -14.38
N ALA A 171 9.54 -20.59 -13.78
CA ALA A 171 10.67 -20.00 -14.49
C ALA A 171 11.64 -21.07 -15.05
N ALA A 172 11.97 -22.09 -14.25
CA ALA A 172 12.82 -23.19 -14.68
C ALA A 172 12.15 -24.09 -15.75
N GLU A 173 10.83 -24.26 -15.70
CA GLU A 173 10.07 -24.98 -16.73
C GLU A 173 10.02 -24.20 -18.03
N LEU A 174 9.82 -22.89 -17.95
CA LEU A 174 9.80 -22.00 -19.11
C LEU A 174 11.16 -22.00 -19.83
N GLU A 175 12.25 -21.90 -19.08
CA GLU A 175 13.61 -21.97 -19.63
C GLU A 175 13.85 -23.27 -20.39
N LYS A 176 13.40 -24.41 -19.83
CA LYS A 176 13.48 -25.71 -20.49
C LYS A 176 12.62 -25.80 -21.76
N LYS A 177 11.45 -25.17 -21.76
CA LYS A 177 10.56 -25.13 -22.94
C LYS A 177 11.12 -24.26 -24.04
N LEU A 178 11.66 -23.07 -23.69
CA LEU A 178 12.34 -22.18 -24.63
C LEU A 178 13.56 -22.85 -25.28
N ALA A 179 14.40 -23.50 -24.47
CA ALA A 179 15.56 -24.22 -24.97
C ALA A 179 15.21 -25.36 -25.93
N LYS A 180 13.98 -25.90 -25.83
CA LYS A 180 13.47 -26.98 -26.73
C LYS A 180 12.57 -26.50 -27.86
N ASN A 181 12.43 -25.16 -28.06
CA ASN A 181 11.48 -24.57 -29.00
C ASN A 181 10.02 -25.08 -28.81
N LYS A 182 9.60 -25.29 -27.57
CA LYS A 182 8.26 -25.77 -27.19
C LYS A 182 7.41 -24.73 -26.48
N PHE A 183 7.69 -23.45 -26.70
CA PHE A 183 6.89 -22.36 -26.18
C PHE A 183 5.55 -22.28 -26.93
N ASP A 184 4.44 -22.32 -26.17
CA ASP A 184 3.08 -22.31 -26.73
C ASP A 184 2.27 -21.09 -26.24
N LEU A 185 1.02 -20.94 -26.70
CA LEU A 185 0.15 -19.83 -26.32
C LEU A 185 -0.36 -19.92 -24.88
N ASN A 186 -0.34 -21.09 -24.25
CA ASN A 186 -0.64 -21.21 -22.81
C ASN A 186 0.52 -20.66 -22.00
N ASP A 187 1.77 -20.91 -22.41
CA ASP A 187 2.95 -20.31 -21.76
C ASP A 187 2.92 -18.79 -21.88
N LEU A 188 2.45 -18.25 -23.00
CA LEU A 188 2.27 -16.81 -23.18
C LEU A 188 1.18 -16.24 -22.25
N LEU A 189 0.07 -16.94 -22.05
CA LEU A 189 -0.97 -16.56 -21.08
C LEU A 189 -0.41 -16.54 -19.65
N ASP A 190 0.37 -17.55 -19.28
CA ASP A 190 1.01 -17.62 -17.96
C ASP A 190 1.96 -16.43 -17.74
N GLN A 191 2.69 -15.98 -18.79
CA GLN A 191 3.53 -14.78 -18.74
C GLN A 191 2.68 -13.50 -18.53
N PHE A 192 1.56 -13.36 -19.23
CA PHE A 192 0.65 -12.24 -19.02
C PHE A 192 0.09 -12.21 -17.58
N ASP A 193 -0.24 -13.38 -17.01
CA ASP A 193 -0.70 -13.50 -15.65
C ASP A 193 0.38 -13.13 -14.62
N GLN A 194 1.63 -13.47 -14.88
CA GLN A 194 2.76 -13.07 -14.04
C GLN A 194 2.96 -11.55 -14.06
N ILE A 195 2.94 -10.94 -15.26
CA ILE A 195 3.06 -9.48 -15.41
C ILE A 195 1.89 -8.78 -14.69
N ALA A 196 0.67 -9.28 -14.84
CA ALA A 196 -0.50 -8.71 -14.16
C ALA A 196 -0.42 -8.79 -12.62
N ARG A 197 0.26 -9.79 -12.07
CA ARG A 197 0.51 -9.90 -10.61
C ARG A 197 1.54 -8.91 -10.10
N MET A 198 2.41 -8.38 -10.94
CA MET A 198 3.38 -7.34 -10.59
C MET A 198 2.75 -5.96 -10.40
N GLY A 199 1.45 -5.84 -10.67
CA GLY A 199 0.69 -4.58 -10.58
C GLY A 199 0.30 -4.03 -11.94
N SER A 200 -0.11 -2.75 -11.98
CA SER A 200 -0.46 -2.07 -13.24
C SER A 200 0.76 -2.00 -14.17
N LEU A 201 0.53 -2.23 -15.47
CA LEU A 201 1.57 -2.08 -16.48
C LEU A 201 2.20 -0.68 -16.46
N LYS A 202 1.38 0.34 -16.19
CA LYS A 202 1.83 1.74 -16.04
C LYS A 202 2.80 1.89 -14.88
N ASP A 203 2.49 1.31 -13.74
CA ASP A 203 3.33 1.39 -12.54
C ASP A 203 4.65 0.65 -12.76
N THR A 204 4.59 -0.52 -13.38
CA THR A 204 5.78 -1.32 -13.72
C THR A 204 6.72 -0.57 -14.67
N ILE A 205 6.19 0.06 -15.72
CA ILE A 205 7.00 0.83 -16.68
C ILE A 205 7.58 2.10 -16.02
N LYS A 206 6.83 2.78 -15.15
CA LYS A 206 7.31 3.97 -14.42
C LYS A 206 8.48 3.66 -13.47
N MET A 207 8.59 2.44 -12.98
CA MET A 207 9.69 2.01 -12.12
C MET A 207 11.01 1.78 -12.88
N ILE A 208 10.97 1.64 -14.21
CA ILE A 208 12.18 1.40 -15.01
C ILE A 208 12.98 2.70 -15.18
N PRO A 209 14.23 2.76 -14.70
CA PRO A 209 15.06 3.95 -14.83
C PRO A 209 15.29 4.34 -16.28
N GLY A 210 15.12 5.63 -16.60
CA GLY A 210 15.36 6.18 -17.94
C GLY A 210 14.27 5.90 -18.99
N ILE A 211 13.31 5.04 -18.71
CA ILE A 211 12.16 4.75 -19.56
C ILE A 211 10.89 5.38 -19.00
N GLY A 212 10.63 5.21 -17.71
CA GLY A 212 9.41 5.68 -17.06
C GLY A 212 9.14 7.19 -17.19
N SER A 213 10.18 8.01 -17.26
CA SER A 213 10.05 9.46 -17.47
C SER A 213 9.80 9.89 -18.92
N LYS A 214 9.98 8.98 -19.89
CA LYS A 214 9.87 9.26 -21.33
C LYS A 214 8.55 8.81 -21.94
N ILE A 215 7.84 7.89 -21.30
CA ILE A 215 6.57 7.35 -21.77
C ILE A 215 5.44 8.12 -21.08
N LYS A 216 4.51 8.65 -21.87
CA LYS A 216 3.31 9.29 -21.34
C LYS A 216 2.27 8.23 -20.99
N ASP A 217 1.47 8.52 -19.97
CA ASP A 217 0.39 7.62 -19.52
C ASP A 217 -0.62 7.29 -20.63
N GLU A 218 -0.77 8.19 -21.60
CA GLU A 218 -1.63 8.04 -22.77
C GLU A 218 -1.11 7.02 -23.79
N ASP A 219 0.20 6.77 -23.78
CA ASP A 219 0.86 5.83 -24.71
C ASP A 219 0.80 4.37 -24.22
N ILE A 220 0.35 4.14 -22.97
CA ILE A 220 0.27 2.82 -22.36
C ILE A 220 -1.17 2.30 -22.43
N ASP A 221 -1.42 1.33 -23.29
CA ASP A 221 -2.71 0.66 -23.38
C ASP A 221 -2.81 -0.47 -22.34
N GLU A 222 -3.38 -0.18 -21.18
CA GLU A 222 -3.61 -1.16 -20.09
C GLU A 222 -4.51 -2.32 -20.52
N ASN A 223 -5.38 -2.11 -21.52
CA ASN A 223 -6.28 -3.15 -22.01
C ASN A 223 -5.64 -4.03 -23.10
N ALA A 224 -4.39 -3.76 -23.49
CA ALA A 224 -3.74 -4.55 -24.54
C ALA A 224 -3.61 -6.03 -24.14
N PHE A 225 -3.21 -6.32 -22.91
CA PHE A 225 -3.10 -7.69 -22.40
C PHE A 225 -4.46 -8.38 -22.33
N ASP A 226 -5.51 -7.70 -21.93
CA ASP A 226 -6.86 -8.27 -21.86
C ASP A 226 -7.40 -8.60 -23.26
N ARG A 227 -7.07 -7.78 -24.25
CA ARG A 227 -7.40 -8.08 -25.66
C ARG A 227 -6.65 -9.31 -26.15
N PHE A 228 -5.34 -9.40 -25.92
CA PHE A 228 -4.56 -10.58 -26.29
C PHE A 228 -5.07 -11.84 -25.59
N ARG A 229 -5.36 -11.76 -24.29
CA ARG A 229 -5.96 -12.87 -23.53
C ARG A 229 -7.29 -13.31 -24.15
N SER A 230 -8.16 -12.37 -24.48
CA SER A 230 -9.46 -12.67 -25.09
C SER A 230 -9.31 -13.39 -26.42
N ILE A 231 -8.34 -12.98 -27.25
CA ILE A 231 -8.03 -13.64 -28.51
C ILE A 231 -7.55 -15.09 -28.26
N ILE A 232 -6.60 -15.29 -27.35
CA ILE A 232 -6.06 -16.61 -27.06
C ILE A 232 -7.12 -17.51 -26.40
N TYR A 233 -7.98 -16.97 -25.53
CA TYR A 233 -9.09 -17.75 -24.95
C TYR A 233 -10.16 -18.15 -25.95
N SER A 234 -10.32 -17.43 -27.06
CA SER A 234 -11.22 -17.82 -28.15
C SER A 234 -10.73 -19.00 -28.97
N MET A 235 -9.43 -19.34 -28.86
CA MET A 235 -8.82 -20.49 -29.57
C MET A 235 -9.12 -21.81 -28.86
N THR A 236 -9.11 -22.89 -29.58
CA THR A 236 -9.24 -24.25 -29.03
C THR A 236 -8.01 -24.62 -28.19
N LYS A 237 -8.13 -25.65 -27.37
CA LYS A 237 -6.99 -26.16 -26.59
C LYS A 237 -5.84 -26.65 -27.46
N GLU A 238 -6.17 -27.21 -28.64
CA GLU A 238 -5.21 -27.74 -29.59
C GLU A 238 -4.43 -26.60 -30.28
N GLU A 239 -5.12 -25.55 -30.74
CA GLU A 239 -4.50 -24.36 -31.31
C GLU A 239 -3.57 -23.67 -30.33
N ARG A 240 -3.96 -23.58 -29.04
CA ARG A 240 -3.10 -22.99 -28.00
C ARG A 240 -1.84 -23.81 -27.74
N ALA A 241 -1.94 -25.15 -27.78
CA ALA A 241 -0.80 -26.03 -27.53
C ALA A 241 0.11 -26.20 -28.76
N HIS A 242 -0.44 -25.97 -29.94
CA HIS A 242 0.24 -26.14 -31.23
C HIS A 242 -0.01 -24.93 -32.14
N PRO A 243 0.65 -23.77 -31.87
CA PRO A 243 0.43 -22.55 -32.65
C PRO A 243 0.73 -22.70 -34.15
N ASP A 244 1.51 -23.69 -34.52
CA ASP A 244 1.89 -23.95 -35.92
C ASP A 244 0.71 -24.37 -36.83
N ILE A 245 -0.46 -24.67 -36.24
CA ILE A 245 -1.67 -25.05 -36.99
C ILE A 245 -2.58 -23.86 -37.33
N ILE A 246 -2.26 -22.65 -36.79
CA ILE A 246 -2.95 -21.41 -37.07
C ILE A 246 -2.32 -20.71 -38.27
#